data_446440b59643bfc339c471a8f20f1c1c
#
_entry.id   446440b59643bfc339c471a8f20f1c1c
#
_cell.length_a   1.000
_cell.length_b   1.000
_cell.length_c   1.000
_cell.angle_alpha   90.00
_cell.angle_beta   90.00
_cell.angle_gamma   90.00
#
_symmetry.space_group_name_H-M   'P 1'
#
loop_
_entity.id
_entity.type
_entity.pdbx_description
1 polymer ?
#
loop_
_entity_poly.entity_id
_entity_poly.type
_entity_poly.pdbx_seq_one_letter_code
_entity_poly.pdbx_strand_id
1 'polypeptide(L)'
;KKVVGKGEELPFNENSFNNVLCCFVWRNIADTEKALNEVYRVLKPGGKFILLDMTRPKNTFLKLIHKFGTYILLHFVGLVTLNLKEYRFLYRSLDFYPQPEVHLSKNNYTNLVIERVGLFNFVYLGVFTK
;
A
#
# COMPACT_ATOMS: atom_id res chain seq x y z
N LYS A 1 -19.78 -9.98 5.31
CA LYS A 1 -20.61 -9.11 4.44
C LYS A 1 -19.69 -8.37 3.49
N LYS A 2 -19.95 -8.42 2.17
CA LYS A 2 -19.25 -7.60 1.17
C LYS A 2 -19.98 -6.28 0.98
N VAL A 3 -19.22 -5.18 0.91
CA VAL A 3 -19.73 -3.83 0.67
C VAL A 3 -18.92 -3.21 -0.45
N VAL A 4 -19.57 -2.57 -1.41
CA VAL A 4 -18.92 -1.83 -2.48
C VAL A 4 -18.72 -0.39 -2.01
N GLY A 5 -17.51 0.14 -2.19
CA GLY A 5 -17.14 1.51 -1.78
C GLY A 5 -15.76 1.89 -2.31
N LYS A 6 -15.39 3.15 -2.10
CA LYS A 6 -14.05 3.67 -2.39
C LYS A 6 -13.27 3.84 -1.09
N GLY A 7 -11.94 3.72 -1.14
CA GLY A 7 -11.09 3.96 0.02
C GLY A 7 -11.19 5.39 0.55
N GLU A 8 -11.43 6.34 -0.36
CA GLU A 8 -11.59 7.77 -0.10
C GLU A 8 -12.98 8.16 0.46
N GLU A 9 -13.92 7.20 0.51
CA GLU A 9 -15.28 7.39 1.01
C GLU A 9 -15.84 6.05 1.49
N LEU A 10 -15.51 5.68 2.72
CA LEU A 10 -15.91 4.40 3.27
C LEU A 10 -17.38 4.43 3.74
N PRO A 11 -18.23 3.49 3.26
CA PRO A 11 -19.66 3.47 3.58
C PRO A 11 -19.94 2.89 4.97
N PHE A 12 -19.22 3.39 5.97
CA PHE A 12 -19.34 2.97 7.37
C PHE A 12 -19.42 4.19 8.29
N ASN A 13 -20.07 4.03 9.44
CA ASN A 13 -20.11 5.06 10.46
C ASN A 13 -18.73 5.25 11.11
N GLU A 14 -18.52 6.42 11.70
CA GLU A 14 -17.35 6.66 12.54
C GLU A 14 -17.25 5.66 13.70
N ASN A 15 -16.03 5.40 14.16
CA ASN A 15 -15.75 4.53 15.30
C ASN A 15 -16.38 3.12 15.19
N SER A 16 -16.45 2.56 13.97
CA SER A 16 -17.11 1.26 13.72
C SER A 16 -16.17 0.07 13.89
N PHE A 17 -14.86 0.24 13.67
CA PHE A 17 -13.91 -0.86 13.59
C PHE A 17 -12.79 -0.77 14.63
N ASN A 18 -12.42 -1.91 15.21
CA ASN A 18 -11.24 -2.01 16.07
C ASN A 18 -9.95 -2.04 15.22
N ASN A 19 -10.01 -2.69 14.05
CA ASN A 19 -8.90 -2.78 13.14
C ASN A 19 -9.38 -2.64 11.69
N VAL A 20 -8.56 -2.00 10.85
CA VAL A 20 -8.71 -1.95 9.40
C VAL A 20 -7.44 -2.51 8.77
N LEU A 21 -7.60 -3.40 7.80
CA LEU A 21 -6.50 -4.03 7.08
C LEU A 21 -6.59 -3.67 5.60
N CYS A 22 -5.47 -3.23 5.03
CA CYS A 22 -5.32 -2.96 3.60
C CYS A 22 -4.09 -3.68 3.07
N CYS A 23 -4.29 -4.61 2.12
CA CYS A 23 -3.21 -5.42 1.55
C CYS A 23 -3.12 -5.24 0.05
N PHE A 24 -1.97 -4.78 -0.46
CA PHE A 24 -1.61 -4.67 -1.88
C PHE A 24 -2.56 -3.83 -2.74
N VAL A 25 -3.30 -2.90 -2.14
CA VAL A 25 -4.27 -2.02 -2.80
C VAL A 25 -3.89 -0.55 -2.67
N TRP A 26 -3.17 -0.20 -1.60
CA TRP A 26 -2.93 1.19 -1.21
C TRP A 26 -2.33 2.07 -2.32
N ARG A 27 -1.34 1.55 -3.06
CA ARG A 27 -0.71 2.25 -4.18
C ARG A 27 -1.65 2.54 -5.36
N ASN A 28 -2.84 1.93 -5.38
CA ASN A 28 -3.86 2.11 -6.43
C ASN A 28 -4.95 3.12 -6.01
N ILE A 29 -4.91 3.63 -4.79
CA ILE A 29 -5.82 4.66 -4.29
C ILE A 29 -5.39 6.01 -4.87
N ALA A 30 -6.34 6.74 -5.45
CA ALA A 30 -6.05 8.00 -6.13
C ALA A 30 -5.70 9.12 -5.14
N ASP A 31 -6.43 9.22 -4.04
CA ASP A 31 -6.21 10.18 -2.96
C ASP A 31 -5.97 9.43 -1.64
N THR A 32 -4.70 9.11 -1.40
CA THR A 32 -4.29 8.36 -0.21
C THR A 32 -4.42 9.16 1.08
N GLU A 33 -4.37 10.49 1.03
CA GLU A 33 -4.56 11.34 2.21
C GLU A 33 -6.03 11.30 2.64
N LYS A 34 -6.95 11.44 1.70
CA LYS A 34 -8.38 11.31 1.97
C LYS A 34 -8.72 9.91 2.48
N ALA A 35 -8.13 8.86 1.88
CA ALA A 35 -8.32 7.49 2.33
C ALA A 35 -7.79 7.26 3.76
N LEU A 36 -6.64 7.84 4.13
CA LEU A 36 -6.12 7.79 5.51
C LEU A 36 -7.09 8.44 6.49
N ASN A 37 -7.65 9.59 6.15
CA ASN A 37 -8.63 10.28 6.99
C ASN A 37 -9.93 9.47 7.14
N GLU A 38 -10.40 8.81 6.08
CA GLU A 38 -11.56 7.92 6.14
C GLU A 38 -11.29 6.68 7.01
N VAL A 39 -10.12 6.05 6.87
CA VAL A 39 -9.73 4.95 7.76
C VAL A 39 -9.65 5.42 9.22
N TYR A 40 -9.08 6.60 9.46
CA TYR A 40 -9.05 7.19 10.80
C TYR A 40 -10.46 7.42 11.35
N ARG A 41 -11.38 7.95 10.55
CA ARG A 41 -12.77 8.21 10.93
C ARG A 41 -13.48 6.93 11.38
N VAL A 42 -13.36 5.86 10.61
CA VAL A 42 -14.08 4.60 10.91
C VAL A 42 -13.43 3.76 12.00
N LEU A 43 -12.17 4.01 12.35
CA LEU A 43 -11.50 3.36 13.48
C LEU A 43 -12.01 3.90 14.82
N LYS A 44 -12.17 3.01 15.78
CA LYS A 44 -12.41 3.37 17.19
C LYS A 44 -11.13 3.97 17.80
N PRO A 45 -11.26 4.79 18.87
CA PRO A 45 -10.10 5.20 19.66
C PRO A 45 -9.27 3.98 20.11
N GLY A 46 -7.94 4.05 19.90
CA GLY A 46 -7.03 2.93 20.13
C GLY A 46 -7.05 1.84 19.03
N GLY A 47 -7.91 1.98 18.03
CA GLY A 47 -7.97 1.06 16.88
C GLY A 47 -6.75 1.17 15.97
N LYS A 48 -6.46 0.11 15.22
CA LYS A 48 -5.26 0.01 14.39
C LYS A 48 -5.60 -0.07 12.91
N PHE A 49 -4.88 0.70 12.11
CA PHE A 49 -4.79 0.51 10.66
C PHE A 49 -3.52 -0.25 10.33
N ILE A 50 -3.66 -1.37 9.63
CA ILE A 50 -2.56 -2.25 9.22
C ILE A 50 -2.50 -2.21 7.71
N LEU A 51 -1.38 -1.73 7.19
CA LEU A 51 -1.14 -1.54 5.77
C LEU A 51 0.02 -2.42 5.31
N LEU A 52 -0.25 -3.35 4.41
CA LEU A 52 0.76 -4.17 3.75
C LEU A 52 0.77 -3.85 2.25
N ASP A 53 1.87 -3.34 1.73
CA ASP A 53 2.00 -3.06 0.30
C ASP A 53 3.45 -3.19 -0.18
N MET A 54 3.64 -3.08 -1.49
CA MET A 54 4.95 -3.18 -2.14
C MET A 54 5.54 -1.79 -2.41
N THR A 55 6.87 -1.71 -2.35
CA THR A 55 7.64 -0.51 -2.67
C THR A 55 8.98 -0.90 -3.29
N ARG A 56 9.69 0.05 -3.89
CA ARG A 56 11.06 -0.19 -4.35
C ARG A 56 12.06 -0.15 -3.18
N PRO A 57 13.16 -0.92 -3.24
CA PRO A 57 14.26 -0.80 -2.28
C PRO A 57 14.78 0.63 -2.17
N LYS A 58 15.22 1.04 -0.99
CA LYS A 58 15.84 2.37 -0.76
C LYS A 58 17.22 2.48 -1.39
N ASN A 59 18.01 1.43 -1.31
CA ASN A 59 19.34 1.39 -1.87
C ASN A 59 19.28 1.46 -3.40
N THR A 60 20.01 2.38 -4.01
CA THR A 60 19.96 2.65 -5.46
C THR A 60 20.39 1.43 -6.28
N PHE A 61 21.43 0.72 -5.85
CA PHE A 61 21.91 -0.48 -6.54
C PHE A 61 20.89 -1.61 -6.48
N LEU A 62 20.35 -1.89 -5.29
CA LEU A 62 19.28 -2.89 -5.11
C LEU A 62 18.00 -2.50 -5.85
N LYS A 63 17.68 -1.21 -5.91
CA LYS A 63 16.56 -0.68 -6.68
C LYS A 63 16.72 -1.00 -8.17
N LEU A 64 17.93 -0.83 -8.72
CA LEU A 64 18.21 -1.14 -10.13
C LEU A 64 18.05 -2.64 -10.42
N ILE A 65 18.64 -3.50 -9.59
CA ILE A 65 18.52 -4.96 -9.70
C ILE A 65 17.04 -5.38 -9.59
N HIS A 66 16.33 -4.87 -8.58
CA HIS A 66 14.93 -5.16 -8.38
C HIS A 66 14.08 -4.67 -9.56
N LYS A 67 14.38 -3.50 -10.12
CA LYS A 67 13.67 -2.93 -11.28
C LYS A 67 13.85 -3.83 -12.52
N PHE A 68 15.08 -4.27 -12.78
CA PHE A 68 15.37 -5.15 -13.91
C PHE A 68 14.76 -6.54 -13.74
N GLY A 69 14.92 -7.14 -12.56
CA GLY A 69 14.35 -8.47 -12.25
C GLY A 69 12.82 -8.48 -12.30
N THR A 70 12.17 -7.47 -11.73
CA THR A 70 10.70 -7.35 -11.80
C THR A 70 10.22 -7.05 -13.21
N TYR A 71 10.97 -6.31 -14.02
CA TYR A 71 10.65 -6.11 -15.44
C TYR A 71 10.57 -7.44 -16.18
N ILE A 72 11.63 -8.25 -16.10
CA ILE A 72 11.69 -9.56 -16.78
C ILE A 72 10.58 -10.48 -16.26
N LEU A 73 10.48 -10.63 -14.94
CA LEU A 73 9.52 -11.54 -14.31
C LEU A 73 8.07 -11.20 -14.67
N LEU A 74 7.68 -9.93 -14.49
CA LEU A 74 6.31 -9.51 -14.73
C LEU A 74 5.93 -9.54 -16.21
N HIS A 75 6.87 -9.28 -17.13
CA HIS A 75 6.61 -9.45 -18.56
C HIS A 75 6.47 -10.92 -18.94
N PHE A 76 7.33 -11.79 -18.40
CA PHE A 76 7.22 -13.24 -18.63
C PHE A 76 5.88 -13.77 -18.13
N VAL A 77 5.52 -13.47 -16.88
CA VAL A 77 4.22 -13.90 -16.31
C VAL A 77 3.05 -13.32 -17.09
N GLY A 78 3.14 -12.05 -17.49
CA GLY A 78 2.12 -11.40 -18.30
C GLY A 78 1.92 -12.04 -19.68
N LEU A 79 3.00 -12.55 -20.30
CA LEU A 79 2.91 -13.33 -21.53
C LEU A 79 2.25 -14.69 -21.31
N VAL A 80 2.68 -15.42 -20.29
CA VAL A 80 2.15 -16.77 -19.97
C VAL A 80 0.66 -16.70 -19.60
N THR A 81 0.25 -15.67 -18.87
CA THR A 81 -1.15 -15.50 -18.43
C THR A 81 -2.01 -14.73 -19.44
N LEU A 82 -1.46 -14.27 -20.56
CA LEU A 82 -2.10 -13.41 -21.57
C LEU A 82 -2.66 -12.09 -20.99
N ASN A 83 -2.08 -11.61 -19.88
CA ASN A 83 -2.50 -10.41 -19.15
C ASN A 83 -1.40 -9.34 -19.06
N LEU A 84 -0.66 -9.12 -20.15
CA LEU A 84 0.46 -8.17 -20.19
C LEU A 84 0.11 -6.76 -19.68
N LYS A 85 -1.11 -6.30 -19.93
CA LYS A 85 -1.56 -4.97 -19.52
C LYS A 85 -1.53 -4.81 -18.01
N GLU A 86 -2.05 -5.77 -17.26
CA GLU A 86 -2.14 -5.75 -15.79
C GLU A 86 -0.74 -5.84 -15.14
N TYR A 87 0.12 -6.70 -15.66
CA TYR A 87 1.50 -6.82 -15.15
C TYR A 87 2.37 -5.60 -15.48
N ARG A 88 2.16 -4.94 -16.62
CA ARG A 88 2.80 -3.66 -16.94
C ARG A 88 2.31 -2.53 -16.02
N PHE A 89 1.02 -2.52 -15.68
CA PHE A 89 0.46 -1.59 -14.70
C PHE A 89 1.11 -1.82 -13.33
N LEU A 90 1.17 -3.07 -12.85
CA LEU A 90 1.83 -3.42 -11.59
C LEU A 90 3.28 -2.94 -11.56
N TYR A 91 4.06 -3.19 -12.62
CA TYR A 91 5.44 -2.72 -12.72
C TYR A 91 5.56 -1.21 -12.58
N ARG A 92 4.70 -0.46 -13.30
CA ARG A 92 4.70 1.01 -13.27
C ARG A 92 4.26 1.58 -11.93
N SER A 93 3.25 1.00 -11.29
CA SER A 93 2.73 1.48 -10.01
C SER A 93 3.80 1.48 -8.90
N LEU A 94 4.77 0.56 -8.96
CA LEU A 94 5.90 0.53 -8.03
C LEU A 94 6.88 1.71 -8.20
N ASP A 95 6.93 2.35 -9.37
CA ASP A 95 7.82 3.49 -9.62
C ASP A 95 7.15 4.83 -9.27
N PHE A 96 5.84 4.93 -9.41
CA PHE A 96 5.09 6.16 -9.12
C PHE A 96 4.77 6.37 -7.65
N TYR A 97 4.66 5.28 -6.87
CA TYR A 97 4.32 5.40 -5.46
C TYR A 97 5.54 5.88 -4.66
N PRO A 98 5.41 6.97 -3.87
CA PRO A 98 6.52 7.48 -3.06
C PRO A 98 6.91 6.49 -1.95
N GLN A 99 8.09 6.70 -1.38
CA GLN A 99 8.56 5.87 -0.27
C GLN A 99 7.59 5.96 0.91
N PRO A 100 7.15 4.83 1.49
CA PRO A 100 6.11 4.81 2.52
C PRO A 100 6.49 5.66 3.74
N GLU A 101 7.76 5.70 4.12
CA GLU A 101 8.23 6.47 5.27
C GLU A 101 8.05 7.98 5.10
N VAL A 102 8.05 8.47 3.86
CA VAL A 102 7.84 9.90 3.56
C VAL A 102 6.36 10.22 3.41
N HIS A 103 5.65 9.36 2.68
CA HIS A 103 4.25 9.59 2.34
C HIS A 103 3.32 9.40 3.54
N LEU A 104 3.59 8.37 4.36
CA LEU A 104 2.74 7.99 5.47
C LEU A 104 3.04 8.73 6.79
N SER A 105 4.13 9.51 6.86
CA SER A 105 4.50 10.27 8.07
C SER A 105 3.64 11.51 8.33
N LYS A 106 2.89 11.97 7.34
CA LYS A 106 2.08 13.19 7.40
C LYS A 106 0.63 12.86 7.72
N ASN A 107 0.32 12.48 8.95
CA ASN A 107 -1.05 12.12 9.35
C ASN A 107 -1.32 12.34 10.84
N ASN A 108 -2.57 12.20 11.24
CA ASN A 108 -3.06 12.42 12.60
C ASN A 108 -2.97 11.19 13.53
N TYR A 109 -2.33 10.11 13.10
CA TYR A 109 -2.17 8.92 13.92
C TYR A 109 -1.11 9.11 15.01
N THR A 110 -1.33 8.56 16.18
CA THR A 110 -0.45 8.75 17.34
C THR A 110 0.85 7.97 17.26
N ASN A 111 0.81 6.77 16.67
CA ASN A 111 1.97 5.91 16.49
C ASN A 111 1.99 5.37 15.07
N LEU A 112 3.12 5.55 14.40
CA LEU A 112 3.38 4.95 13.10
C LEU A 112 4.63 4.10 13.18
N VAL A 113 4.48 2.80 12.95
CA VAL A 113 5.60 1.87 12.79
C VAL A 113 5.61 1.38 11.35
N ILE A 114 6.73 1.52 10.66
CA ILE A 114 6.90 1.01 9.30
C ILE A 114 8.08 0.04 9.30
N GLU A 115 7.80 -1.21 8.99
CA GLU A 115 8.79 -2.26 8.82
C GLU A 115 8.86 -2.69 7.36
N ARG A 116 10.07 -2.91 6.86
CA ARG A 116 10.28 -3.47 5.54
C ARG A 116 10.60 -4.94 5.65
N VAL A 117 9.93 -5.75 4.86
CA VAL A 117 10.00 -7.21 4.89
C VAL A 117 10.22 -7.79 3.49
N GLY A 118 10.58 -9.06 3.46
CA GLY A 118 10.81 -9.80 2.22
C GLY A 118 12.19 -9.57 1.59
N LEU A 119 12.42 -10.28 0.51
CA LEU A 119 13.67 -10.19 -0.25
C LEU A 119 13.88 -8.76 -0.77
N PHE A 120 15.07 -8.19 -0.55
CA PHE A 120 15.41 -6.80 -0.91
C PHE A 120 14.54 -5.70 -0.24
N ASN A 121 13.76 -6.03 0.81
CA ASN A 121 12.91 -5.05 1.50
C ASN A 121 11.89 -4.34 0.58
N PHE A 122 11.30 -5.07 -0.37
CA PHE A 122 10.35 -4.50 -1.33
C PHE A 122 8.87 -4.55 -0.88
N VAL A 123 8.60 -5.20 0.23
CA VAL A 123 7.30 -5.16 0.92
C VAL A 123 7.46 -4.33 2.17
N TYR A 124 6.44 -3.58 2.55
CA TYR A 124 6.41 -2.87 3.82
C TYR A 124 5.11 -3.15 4.56
N LEU A 125 5.24 -3.20 5.87
CA LEU A 125 4.14 -3.27 6.82
C LEU A 125 4.10 -1.95 7.58
N GLY A 126 3.02 -1.22 7.46
CA GLY A 126 2.73 -0.01 8.25
C GLY A 126 1.66 -0.33 9.30
N VAL A 127 1.91 0.06 10.54
CA VAL A 127 0.92 -0.03 11.61
C VAL A 127 0.71 1.36 12.19
N PHE A 128 -0.53 1.81 12.15
CA PHE A 128 -0.97 3.12 12.64
C PHE A 128 -1.96 2.91 13.78
N THR A 129 -1.88 3.72 14.83
CA THR A 129 -2.83 3.70 15.96
C THR A 129 -3.58 5.01 16.03
N LYS A 130 -4.92 4.94 16.11
CA LYS A 130 -5.79 6.10 16.32
C LYS A 130 -5.78 6.55 17.78
#